data_17f64c283327322dc9fa5a6fcf92c8c0
#
_entry.id   17f64c283327322dc9fa5a6fcf92c8c0
#
_cell.length_a   1.000
_cell.length_b   1.000
_cell.length_c   1.000
_cell.angle_alpha   90.00
_cell.angle_beta   90.00
_cell.angle_gamma   90.00
#
_symmetry.space_group_name_H-M   'P 1'
#
loop_
_entity.id
_entity.type
_entity.pdbx_description
1 polymer ?
#
loop_
_entity_poly.entity_id
_entity_poly.type
_entity_poly.pdbx_seq_one_letter_code
_entity_poly.pdbx_strand_id
1 'polypeptide(L)'
;MLRVAIGLMILAGMTVADSYTDSIRAWQQKRDARLRSQDGWLTLVGLFWLKPGDNTIGSADSNDFVLPKGAPARLGRLRLTHLQLQGDRVTFLKPDGSSQELSYSDEKPDVVRAGSISFFVMKRGDKLAVRVKDSASAVLKNFEGMKYFPVNPELHFEATLIPDPKKIPILNILGQTELEDSPGRVEFSYKGEKYGLRPIYEDDTLYFLFKDPTNKTQTYQAGRMLNTPLPVNGKVDLDFNHSYNPPCTFTPYATCPLPPKENALPFPVEAGEMRYKNGHADYTASLR
;
A
#
# COMPACT_ATOMS: atom_id res chain seq x y z
N MET A 1 67.48 -7.78 17.35
CA MET A 1 66.16 -8.41 17.69
C MET A 1 65.14 -7.32 17.94
N LEU A 2 64.27 -7.06 16.96
CA LEU A 2 63.06 -6.26 17.21
C LEU A 2 61.98 -6.70 16.25
N ARG A 3 61.10 -7.56 16.71
CA ARG A 3 59.84 -7.91 16.08
C ARG A 3 58.76 -7.24 16.86
N VAL A 4 58.03 -6.32 16.26
CA VAL A 4 56.75 -5.83 16.80
C VAL A 4 55.79 -5.62 15.63
N ALA A 5 54.86 -6.48 15.54
CA ALA A 5 53.41 -6.34 15.50
C ALA A 5 52.88 -5.19 14.62
N ILE A 6 52.54 -5.54 13.38
CA ILE A 6 51.51 -4.87 12.59
C ILE A 6 50.33 -5.86 12.53
N GLY A 7 49.32 -5.54 13.26
CA GLY A 7 48.10 -6.34 13.28
C GLY A 7 47.10 -5.79 14.30
N LEU A 8 46.28 -4.79 13.92
CA LEU A 8 44.93 -4.57 14.44
C LEU A 8 44.37 -3.23 13.91
N MET A 9 43.86 -3.20 12.70
CA MET A 9 43.04 -2.09 12.24
C MET A 9 42.11 -2.46 11.05
N ILE A 10 41.49 -3.63 11.08
CA ILE A 10 40.52 -4.03 10.03
C ILE A 10 39.15 -4.43 10.60
N LEU A 11 38.91 -4.39 11.89
CA LEU A 11 37.64 -4.93 12.46
C LEU A 11 36.51 -3.91 12.66
N ALA A 12 36.75 -2.62 12.59
CA ALA A 12 35.70 -1.64 12.89
C ALA A 12 34.79 -1.27 11.68
N GLY A 13 35.24 -1.47 10.46
CA GLY A 13 34.47 -1.13 9.25
C GLY A 13 33.45 -2.18 8.83
N MET A 14 33.66 -3.44 9.16
CA MET A 14 32.73 -4.52 8.79
C MET A 14 31.43 -4.52 9.62
N THR A 15 31.45 -4.07 10.86
CA THR A 15 30.30 -4.17 11.78
C THR A 15 29.15 -3.22 11.47
N VAL A 16 29.40 -2.03 10.94
CA VAL A 16 28.35 -1.04 10.66
C VAL A 16 27.60 -1.35 9.35
N ALA A 17 28.33 -1.72 8.31
CA ALA A 17 27.71 -2.13 7.03
C ALA A 17 26.88 -3.40 7.16
N ASP A 18 27.31 -4.36 7.97
CA ASP A 18 26.57 -5.59 8.26
C ASP A 18 25.28 -5.26 9.05
N SER A 19 25.36 -4.38 10.06
CA SER A 19 24.16 -4.02 10.86
C SER A 19 23.10 -3.27 10.06
N TYR A 20 23.49 -2.40 9.11
CA TYR A 20 22.55 -1.73 8.21
C TYR A 20 21.87 -2.73 7.27
N THR A 21 22.64 -3.58 6.61
CA THR A 21 22.10 -4.63 5.73
C THR A 21 21.16 -5.55 6.49
N ASP A 22 21.48 -5.91 7.73
CA ASP A 22 20.64 -6.75 8.57
C ASP A 22 19.34 -6.04 8.98
N SER A 23 19.38 -4.72 9.21
CA SER A 23 18.16 -3.94 9.47
C SER A 23 17.21 -3.94 8.28
N ILE A 24 17.73 -3.78 7.05
CA ILE A 24 16.93 -3.86 5.83
C ILE A 24 16.35 -5.27 5.64
N ARG A 25 17.14 -6.31 5.86
CA ARG A 25 16.66 -7.71 5.80
C ARG A 25 15.55 -7.98 6.82
N ALA A 26 15.69 -7.48 8.04
CA ALA A 26 14.65 -7.58 9.06
C ALA A 26 13.36 -6.87 8.65
N TRP A 27 13.45 -5.70 8.02
CA TRP A 27 12.30 -4.99 7.45
C TRP A 27 11.65 -5.81 6.32
N GLN A 28 12.44 -6.37 5.40
CA GLN A 28 11.94 -7.23 4.32
C GLN A 28 11.17 -8.44 4.86
N GLN A 29 11.68 -9.10 5.91
CA GLN A 29 11.00 -10.21 6.57
C GLN A 29 9.66 -9.79 7.20
N LYS A 30 9.64 -8.62 7.88
CA LYS A 30 8.39 -8.05 8.44
C LYS A 30 7.39 -7.72 7.34
N ARG A 31 7.86 -7.19 6.22
CA ARG A 31 7.03 -6.86 5.06
C ARG A 31 6.38 -8.12 4.47
N ASP A 32 7.13 -9.18 4.25
CA ASP A 32 6.63 -10.48 3.78
C ASP A 32 5.63 -11.10 4.76
N ALA A 33 5.91 -11.05 6.07
CA ALA A 33 5.01 -11.54 7.10
C ALA A 33 3.68 -10.76 7.10
N ARG A 34 3.71 -9.42 6.92
CA ARG A 34 2.51 -8.59 6.82
C ARG A 34 1.70 -8.90 5.55
N LEU A 35 2.34 -9.16 4.42
CA LEU A 35 1.64 -9.58 3.21
C LEU A 35 0.94 -10.93 3.40
N ARG A 36 1.54 -11.87 4.16
CA ARG A 36 0.97 -13.18 4.49
C ARG A 36 -0.10 -13.16 5.58
N SER A 37 -0.34 -12.02 6.21
CA SER A 37 -1.34 -11.94 7.28
C SER A 37 -2.75 -12.22 6.75
N GLN A 38 -3.63 -12.74 7.62
CA GLN A 38 -5.01 -13.10 7.25
C GLN A 38 -5.89 -11.91 6.87
N ASP A 39 -5.43 -10.70 7.19
CA ASP A 39 -6.06 -9.43 6.83
C ASP A 39 -5.21 -8.59 5.88
N GLY A 40 -4.10 -9.16 5.36
CA GLY A 40 -3.18 -8.53 4.42
C GLY A 40 -3.78 -8.33 3.01
N TRP A 41 -3.02 -7.65 2.16
CA TRP A 41 -3.45 -7.33 0.80
C TRP A 41 -3.62 -8.56 -0.11
N LEU A 42 -2.92 -9.67 0.18
CA LEU A 42 -3.06 -10.92 -0.58
C LEU A 42 -4.41 -11.62 -0.35
N THR A 43 -5.16 -11.20 0.66
CA THR A 43 -6.49 -11.72 0.94
C THR A 43 -7.60 -10.94 0.24
N LEU A 44 -7.30 -9.78 -0.38
CA LEU A 44 -8.30 -8.92 -0.99
C LEU A 44 -8.79 -9.52 -2.31
N VAL A 45 -10.09 -9.90 -2.35
CA VAL A 45 -10.72 -10.67 -3.43
C VAL A 45 -11.95 -10.00 -4.03
N GLY A 46 -12.34 -8.81 -3.56
CA GLY A 46 -13.48 -8.09 -4.11
C GLY A 46 -13.56 -6.64 -3.66
N LEU A 47 -14.09 -5.80 -4.55
CA LEU A 47 -14.50 -4.43 -4.30
C LEU A 47 -15.80 -4.18 -5.06
N PHE A 48 -16.89 -3.90 -4.33
CA PHE A 48 -18.22 -3.70 -4.89
C PHE A 48 -18.77 -2.35 -4.47
N TRP A 49 -19.22 -1.55 -5.41
CA TRP A 49 -19.81 -0.24 -5.15
C TRP A 49 -21.27 -0.39 -4.73
N LEU A 50 -21.63 0.14 -3.55
CA LEU A 50 -23.00 0.13 -3.06
C LEU A 50 -23.90 1.01 -3.93
N LYS A 51 -25.05 0.48 -4.27
CA LYS A 51 -26.17 1.21 -4.89
C LYS A 51 -27.22 1.54 -3.81
N PRO A 52 -27.95 2.65 -3.92
CA PRO A 52 -29.07 2.93 -3.03
C PRO A 52 -30.06 1.75 -2.97
N GLY A 53 -30.57 1.45 -1.78
CA GLY A 53 -31.44 0.31 -1.53
C GLY A 53 -30.67 -0.98 -1.20
N ASP A 54 -31.28 -2.12 -1.48
CA ASP A 54 -30.75 -3.44 -1.15
C ASP A 54 -29.71 -3.91 -2.19
N ASN A 55 -28.57 -4.40 -1.71
CA ASN A 55 -27.51 -5.03 -2.48
C ASN A 55 -27.31 -6.43 -1.89
N THR A 56 -27.67 -7.47 -2.62
CA THR A 56 -27.52 -8.87 -2.18
C THR A 56 -26.07 -9.32 -2.24
N ILE A 57 -25.63 -10.12 -1.25
CA ILE A 57 -24.24 -10.59 -1.14
C ILE A 57 -24.20 -12.08 -0.81
N GLY A 58 -23.36 -12.84 -1.52
CA GLY A 58 -23.18 -14.27 -1.35
C GLY A 58 -22.45 -14.89 -2.53
N SER A 59 -22.19 -16.21 -2.51
CA SER A 59 -21.45 -16.88 -3.58
C SER A 59 -22.31 -17.36 -4.76
N ALA A 60 -23.64 -17.29 -4.66
CA ALA A 60 -24.50 -17.58 -5.80
C ALA A 60 -24.45 -16.44 -6.82
N ASP A 61 -24.46 -16.78 -8.12
CA ASP A 61 -24.38 -15.82 -9.23
C ASP A 61 -25.58 -14.86 -9.29
N SER A 62 -26.67 -15.19 -8.58
CA SER A 62 -27.87 -14.34 -8.48
C SER A 62 -27.73 -13.17 -7.49
N ASN A 63 -26.59 -13.06 -6.78
CA ASN A 63 -26.34 -11.90 -5.92
C ASN A 63 -25.80 -10.72 -6.72
N ASP A 64 -26.06 -9.50 -6.23
CA ASP A 64 -25.44 -8.28 -6.77
C ASP A 64 -23.93 -8.28 -6.53
N PHE A 65 -23.49 -8.79 -5.38
CA PHE A 65 -22.09 -8.94 -4.98
C PHE A 65 -21.74 -10.43 -4.86
N VAL A 66 -21.17 -10.96 -5.94
CA VAL A 66 -20.78 -12.37 -6.00
C VAL A 66 -19.45 -12.59 -5.29
N LEU A 67 -19.51 -13.35 -4.20
CA LEU A 67 -18.37 -13.70 -3.37
C LEU A 67 -17.67 -14.97 -3.90
N PRO A 68 -16.41 -15.24 -3.51
CA PRO A 68 -15.75 -16.50 -3.78
C PRO A 68 -16.57 -17.71 -3.29
N LYS A 69 -16.38 -18.87 -3.93
CA LYS A 69 -17.13 -20.10 -3.68
C LYS A 69 -17.09 -20.63 -2.23
N GLY A 70 -16.15 -20.16 -1.39
CA GLY A 70 -16.07 -20.48 0.04
C GLY A 70 -17.13 -19.76 0.91
N ALA A 71 -17.83 -18.76 0.37
CA ALA A 71 -18.91 -18.06 1.07
C ALA A 71 -20.23 -18.81 0.97
N PRO A 72 -21.19 -18.56 1.90
CA PRO A 72 -22.58 -19.01 1.75
C PRO A 72 -23.20 -18.52 0.44
N ALA A 73 -24.06 -19.34 -0.20
CA ALA A 73 -24.76 -18.96 -1.44
C ALA A 73 -25.53 -17.64 -1.30
N ARG A 74 -26.15 -17.44 -0.13
CA ARG A 74 -26.79 -16.18 0.29
C ARG A 74 -26.28 -15.83 1.68
N LEU A 75 -25.42 -14.82 1.75
CA LEU A 75 -24.86 -14.34 3.01
C LEU A 75 -25.76 -13.28 3.66
N GLY A 76 -26.44 -12.48 2.85
CA GLY A 76 -27.36 -11.43 3.32
C GLY A 76 -27.61 -10.35 2.30
N ARG A 77 -27.95 -9.15 2.80
CA ARG A 77 -28.15 -7.93 2.01
C ARG A 77 -27.54 -6.74 2.72
N LEU A 78 -26.91 -5.87 1.96
CA LEU A 78 -26.43 -4.57 2.42
C LEU A 78 -27.40 -3.50 1.92
N ARG A 79 -28.08 -2.84 2.84
CA ARG A 79 -29.00 -1.74 2.53
C ARG A 79 -28.31 -0.41 2.71
N LEU A 80 -28.15 0.33 1.62
CA LEU A 80 -27.69 1.72 1.63
C LEU A 80 -28.90 2.65 1.68
N THR A 81 -29.02 3.44 2.75
CA THR A 81 -30.05 4.45 2.95
C THR A 81 -29.39 5.82 3.05
N HIS A 82 -29.79 6.74 2.18
CA HIS A 82 -29.35 8.13 2.25
C HIS A 82 -30.29 8.91 3.18
N LEU A 83 -29.71 9.53 4.22
CA LEU A 83 -30.46 10.35 5.18
C LEU A 83 -30.02 11.82 5.00
N GLN A 84 -30.96 12.71 4.65
CA GLN A 84 -30.71 14.10 4.27
C GLN A 84 -29.87 14.91 5.28
N LEU A 85 -29.99 14.62 6.59
CA LEU A 85 -29.28 15.34 7.64
C LEU A 85 -28.19 14.55 8.34
N GLN A 86 -28.15 13.22 8.16
CA GLN A 86 -27.27 12.32 8.90
C GLN A 86 -26.27 11.59 7.99
N GLY A 87 -26.33 11.83 6.67
CA GLY A 87 -25.51 11.14 5.68
C GLY A 87 -25.98 9.73 5.36
N ASP A 88 -25.07 8.94 4.83
CA ASP A 88 -25.36 7.56 4.41
C ASP A 88 -25.33 6.59 5.59
N ARG A 89 -26.29 5.66 5.60
CA ARG A 89 -26.35 4.55 6.54
C ARG A 89 -26.28 3.23 5.79
N VAL A 90 -25.42 2.32 6.25
CA VAL A 90 -25.33 0.96 5.71
C VAL A 90 -25.76 -0.05 6.76
N THR A 91 -26.78 -0.83 6.43
CA THR A 91 -27.30 -1.89 7.31
C THR A 91 -27.09 -3.25 6.65
N PHE A 92 -26.42 -4.17 7.36
CA PHE A 92 -26.32 -5.56 6.96
C PHE A 92 -27.49 -6.36 7.53
N LEU A 93 -28.28 -6.97 6.65
CA LEU A 93 -29.44 -7.81 6.99
C LEU A 93 -29.07 -9.27 6.68
N LYS A 94 -29.11 -10.12 7.70
CA LYS A 94 -28.82 -11.55 7.57
C LYS A 94 -30.05 -12.33 7.12
N PRO A 95 -29.88 -13.57 6.61
CA PRO A 95 -31.01 -14.43 6.20
C PRO A 95 -31.94 -14.80 7.35
N ASP A 96 -31.47 -14.82 8.60
CA ASP A 96 -32.26 -15.10 9.80
C ASP A 96 -33.13 -13.92 10.26
N GLY A 97 -33.10 -12.80 9.54
CA GLY A 97 -33.89 -11.58 9.85
C GLY A 97 -33.14 -10.62 10.80
N SER A 98 -32.03 -11.00 11.38
CA SER A 98 -31.22 -10.09 12.21
C SER A 98 -30.54 -9.03 11.35
N SER A 99 -30.28 -7.85 11.93
CA SER A 99 -29.61 -6.74 11.25
C SER A 99 -28.57 -6.07 12.12
N GLN A 100 -27.58 -5.49 11.45
CA GLN A 100 -26.51 -4.71 12.08
C GLN A 100 -26.23 -3.48 11.22
N GLU A 101 -26.20 -2.30 11.84
CA GLU A 101 -25.66 -1.10 11.20
C GLU A 101 -24.14 -1.22 11.13
N LEU A 102 -23.55 -0.88 9.99
CA LEU A 102 -22.08 -0.98 9.76
C LEU A 102 -21.46 0.40 9.73
N SER A 103 -20.50 0.61 10.62
CA SER A 103 -19.58 1.74 10.54
C SER A 103 -18.64 1.58 9.35
N TYR A 104 -18.36 2.69 8.66
CA TYR A 104 -17.40 2.77 7.56
C TYR A 104 -16.29 3.81 7.83
N SER A 105 -16.01 4.03 9.10
CA SER A 105 -14.84 4.81 9.53
C SER A 105 -13.55 4.22 8.95
N ASP A 106 -12.66 5.07 8.44
CA ASP A 106 -11.36 4.62 7.89
C ASP A 106 -10.46 4.01 8.98
N GLU A 107 -10.57 4.50 10.22
CA GLU A 107 -9.76 4.01 11.34
C GLU A 107 -10.25 2.64 11.86
N LYS A 108 -11.56 2.45 11.98
CA LYS A 108 -12.14 1.25 12.62
C LYS A 108 -13.49 0.88 11.99
N PRO A 109 -13.49 0.34 10.76
CA PRO A 109 -14.73 -0.14 10.15
C PRO A 109 -15.25 -1.41 10.85
N ASP A 110 -16.56 -1.58 10.86
CA ASP A 110 -17.16 -2.85 11.27
C ASP A 110 -16.87 -3.95 10.26
N VAL A 111 -16.31 -5.08 10.73
CA VAL A 111 -15.95 -6.23 9.90
C VAL A 111 -16.94 -7.36 10.10
N VAL A 112 -17.65 -7.72 9.05
CA VAL A 112 -18.51 -8.92 9.00
C VAL A 112 -17.68 -10.13 8.58
N ARG A 113 -17.82 -11.27 9.28
CA ARG A 113 -17.08 -12.50 9.02
C ARG A 113 -18.02 -13.67 8.73
N ALA A 114 -17.64 -14.50 7.74
CA ALA A 114 -18.34 -15.73 7.37
C ALA A 114 -17.33 -16.76 6.84
N GLY A 115 -16.87 -17.66 7.69
CA GLY A 115 -15.82 -18.62 7.37
C GLY A 115 -14.49 -17.89 7.09
N SER A 116 -13.87 -18.19 5.94
CA SER A 116 -12.62 -17.51 5.49
C SER A 116 -12.89 -16.10 4.93
N ILE A 117 -14.15 -15.78 4.61
CA ILE A 117 -14.53 -14.49 4.04
C ILE A 117 -14.75 -13.46 5.15
N SER A 118 -14.27 -12.27 4.92
CA SER A 118 -14.61 -11.09 5.69
C SER A 118 -14.84 -9.90 4.77
N PHE A 119 -15.72 -8.98 5.17
CA PHE A 119 -15.95 -7.75 4.43
C PHE A 119 -16.22 -6.58 5.36
N PHE A 120 -15.97 -5.38 4.87
CA PHE A 120 -16.28 -4.13 5.54
C PHE A 120 -16.67 -3.07 4.51
N VAL A 121 -17.38 -2.05 4.96
CA VAL A 121 -17.72 -0.90 4.14
C VAL A 121 -16.62 0.14 4.26
N MET A 122 -16.28 0.78 3.16
CA MET A 122 -15.32 1.88 3.09
C MET A 122 -15.85 3.03 2.24
N LYS A 123 -15.38 4.23 2.50
CA LYS A 123 -15.69 5.41 1.69
C LYS A 123 -14.52 5.72 0.75
N ARG A 124 -14.83 6.12 -0.48
CA ARG A 124 -13.85 6.70 -1.42
C ARG A 124 -14.52 7.83 -2.18
N GLY A 125 -14.03 9.04 -1.97
CA GLY A 125 -14.70 10.25 -2.42
C GLY A 125 -16.12 10.35 -1.84
N ASP A 126 -17.11 10.43 -2.72
CA ASP A 126 -18.55 10.49 -2.40
C ASP A 126 -19.24 9.12 -2.39
N LYS A 127 -18.53 8.02 -2.66
CA LYS A 127 -19.11 6.68 -2.83
C LYS A 127 -18.73 5.73 -1.70
N LEU A 128 -19.65 4.83 -1.37
CA LEU A 128 -19.42 3.72 -0.46
C LEU A 128 -19.20 2.42 -1.25
N ALA A 129 -18.24 1.62 -0.80
CA ALA A 129 -17.91 0.34 -1.38
C ALA A 129 -17.76 -0.73 -0.29
N VAL A 130 -17.99 -1.99 -0.68
CA VAL A 130 -17.75 -3.17 0.14
C VAL A 130 -16.42 -3.78 -0.29
N ARG A 131 -15.45 -3.81 0.60
CA ARG A 131 -14.18 -4.48 0.40
C ARG A 131 -14.24 -5.88 1.00
N VAL A 132 -13.91 -6.88 0.17
CA VAL A 132 -14.01 -8.30 0.54
C VAL A 132 -12.62 -8.91 0.62
N LYS A 133 -12.35 -9.63 1.71
CA LYS A 133 -11.13 -10.40 1.94
C LYS A 133 -11.47 -11.87 2.10
N ASP A 134 -10.59 -12.74 1.60
CA ASP A 134 -10.64 -14.20 1.81
C ASP A 134 -9.28 -14.68 2.34
N SER A 135 -9.24 -15.10 3.60
CA SER A 135 -8.04 -15.68 4.21
C SER A 135 -7.61 -17.01 3.58
N ALA A 136 -8.44 -17.60 2.73
CA ALA A 136 -8.16 -18.79 1.94
C ALA A 136 -7.87 -18.47 0.46
N SER A 137 -7.61 -17.20 0.09
CA SER A 137 -7.40 -16.77 -1.28
C SER A 137 -6.25 -17.52 -1.96
N ALA A 138 -6.39 -17.79 -3.26
CA ALA A 138 -5.34 -18.45 -4.05
C ALA A 138 -4.05 -17.59 -4.11
N VAL A 139 -4.19 -16.27 -4.13
CA VAL A 139 -3.05 -15.34 -4.14
C VAL A 139 -2.23 -15.50 -2.87
N LEU A 140 -2.88 -15.55 -1.69
CA LEU A 140 -2.18 -15.76 -0.42
C LEU A 140 -1.52 -17.14 -0.37
N LYS A 141 -2.23 -18.20 -0.79
CA LYS A 141 -1.71 -19.59 -0.77
C LYS A 141 -0.48 -19.77 -1.66
N ASN A 142 -0.44 -19.07 -2.79
CA ASN A 142 0.63 -19.22 -3.79
C ASN A 142 1.71 -18.12 -3.66
N PHE A 143 1.68 -17.33 -2.59
CA PHE A 143 2.67 -16.28 -2.38
C PHE A 143 4.00 -16.86 -1.92
N GLU A 144 5.03 -16.74 -2.76
CA GLU A 144 6.39 -17.27 -2.51
C GLU A 144 7.31 -16.25 -1.79
N GLY A 145 6.83 -15.04 -1.51
CA GLY A 145 7.63 -13.93 -0.98
C GLY A 145 7.93 -12.87 -2.03
N MET A 146 8.39 -11.72 -1.57
CA MET A 146 8.83 -10.64 -2.46
C MET A 146 10.27 -10.85 -2.89
N LYS A 147 10.60 -10.38 -4.08
CA LYS A 147 11.98 -10.21 -4.54
C LYS A 147 12.41 -8.77 -4.29
N TYR A 148 13.62 -8.62 -3.84
CA TYR A 148 14.23 -7.33 -3.55
C TYR A 148 15.50 -7.14 -4.39
N PHE A 149 15.84 -5.89 -4.68
CA PHE A 149 17.18 -5.56 -5.13
C PHE A 149 18.21 -5.87 -4.01
N PRO A 150 19.49 -6.08 -4.34
CA PRO A 150 20.54 -6.04 -3.33
C PRO A 150 20.47 -4.74 -2.53
N VAL A 151 20.78 -4.80 -1.24
CA VAL A 151 20.81 -3.60 -0.39
C VAL A 151 21.89 -2.65 -0.94
N ASN A 152 21.48 -1.42 -1.23
CA ASN A 152 22.34 -0.38 -1.78
C ASN A 152 22.40 0.84 -0.86
N PRO A 153 23.46 0.98 -0.04
CA PRO A 153 23.62 2.13 0.85
C PRO A 153 23.73 3.49 0.12
N GLU A 154 24.13 3.51 -1.17
CA GLU A 154 24.18 4.76 -1.96
C GLU A 154 22.79 5.35 -2.25
N LEU A 155 21.74 4.57 -2.05
CA LEU A 155 20.34 5.00 -2.18
C LEU A 155 19.65 5.24 -0.82
N HIS A 156 20.45 5.51 0.21
CA HIS A 156 20.03 5.98 1.53
C HIS A 156 20.56 7.40 1.77
N PHE A 157 19.69 8.35 2.02
CA PHE A 157 20.01 9.78 2.08
C PHE A 157 19.53 10.44 3.36
N GLU A 158 20.37 11.26 3.99
CA GLU A 158 19.90 12.29 4.90
C GLU A 158 19.40 13.48 4.06
N ALA A 159 18.13 13.44 3.72
CA ALA A 159 17.47 14.45 2.90
C ALA A 159 17.03 15.66 3.75
N THR A 160 16.66 16.77 3.10
CA THR A 160 16.20 18.00 3.78
C THR A 160 14.78 18.32 3.35
N LEU A 161 13.87 18.50 4.30
CA LEU A 161 12.54 19.05 4.04
C LEU A 161 12.65 20.55 3.78
N ILE A 162 12.23 20.98 2.61
CA ILE A 162 11.98 22.39 2.26
C ILE A 162 10.49 22.65 2.47
N PRO A 163 10.12 23.41 3.51
CA PRO A 163 8.70 23.64 3.83
C PRO A 163 7.98 24.40 2.73
N ASP A 164 6.87 23.84 2.27
CA ASP A 164 5.90 24.45 1.34
C ASP A 164 4.56 23.71 1.56
N PRO A 165 3.93 23.91 2.76
CA PRO A 165 2.73 23.16 3.15
C PRO A 165 1.54 23.55 2.27
N LYS A 166 0.93 22.54 1.67
CA LYS A 166 -0.28 22.72 0.84
C LYS A 166 -0.99 21.40 0.60
N LYS A 167 -2.27 21.49 0.22
CA LYS A 167 -2.99 20.34 -0.33
C LYS A 167 -2.59 20.10 -1.78
N ILE A 168 -2.29 18.86 -2.11
CA ILE A 168 -1.95 18.44 -3.47
C ILE A 168 -2.94 17.38 -3.98
N PRO A 169 -3.32 17.43 -5.27
CA PRO A 169 -4.20 16.44 -5.84
C PRO A 169 -3.45 15.12 -6.07
N ILE A 170 -3.94 14.04 -5.48
CA ILE A 170 -3.46 12.68 -5.70
C ILE A 170 -4.52 11.90 -6.45
N LEU A 171 -4.20 11.53 -7.69
CA LEU A 171 -5.04 10.67 -8.52
C LEU A 171 -4.88 9.21 -8.08
N ASN A 172 -5.96 8.45 -8.01
CA ASN A 172 -5.90 7.01 -7.82
C ASN A 172 -6.12 6.24 -9.14
N ILE A 173 -5.92 4.92 -9.12
CA ILE A 173 -6.07 4.05 -10.29
C ILE A 173 -7.50 3.98 -10.85
N LEU A 174 -8.51 4.44 -10.09
CA LEU A 174 -9.92 4.51 -10.53
C LEU A 174 -10.27 5.85 -11.18
N GLY A 175 -9.29 6.75 -11.35
CA GLY A 175 -9.49 8.07 -11.92
C GLY A 175 -10.10 9.09 -10.94
N GLN A 176 -10.18 8.77 -9.65
CA GLN A 176 -10.63 9.68 -8.60
C GLN A 176 -9.44 10.49 -8.06
N THR A 177 -9.67 11.74 -7.73
CA THR A 177 -8.65 12.64 -7.15
C THR A 177 -9.05 13.00 -5.74
N GLU A 178 -8.12 12.81 -4.79
CA GLU A 178 -8.25 13.25 -3.41
C GLU A 178 -7.21 14.35 -3.14
N LEU A 179 -7.55 15.29 -2.23
CA LEU A 179 -6.63 16.36 -1.83
C LEU A 179 -5.92 15.95 -0.55
N GLU A 180 -4.62 15.72 -0.65
CA GLU A 180 -3.78 15.26 0.44
C GLU A 180 -2.87 16.36 0.97
N ASP A 181 -2.64 16.39 2.28
CA ASP A 181 -1.79 17.38 2.92
C ASP A 181 -0.30 17.02 2.71
N SER A 182 0.45 17.96 2.13
CA SER A 182 1.90 17.85 1.93
C SER A 182 2.63 18.88 2.77
N PRO A 183 3.71 18.50 3.51
CA PRO A 183 4.52 19.45 4.28
C PRO A 183 5.43 20.32 3.42
N GLY A 184 5.73 19.90 2.21
CA GLY A 184 6.69 20.53 1.34
C GLY A 184 7.40 19.56 0.41
N ARG A 185 8.64 19.91 0.01
CA ARG A 185 9.49 19.09 -0.85
C ARG A 185 10.69 18.56 -0.08
N VAL A 186 10.98 17.29 -0.20
CA VAL A 186 12.16 16.66 0.40
C VAL A 186 13.27 16.60 -0.66
N GLU A 187 14.37 17.30 -0.43
CA GLU A 187 15.51 17.41 -1.34
C GLU A 187 16.69 16.59 -0.88
N PHE A 188 17.35 15.95 -1.83
CA PHE A 188 18.57 15.16 -1.63
C PHE A 188 19.52 15.30 -2.81
N SER A 189 20.78 14.91 -2.64
CA SER A 189 21.80 14.92 -3.70
C SER A 189 22.23 13.50 -4.03
N TYR A 190 22.27 13.18 -5.32
CA TYR A 190 22.76 11.90 -5.82
C TYR A 190 23.65 12.12 -7.03
N LYS A 191 24.88 11.58 -7.00
CA LYS A 191 25.90 11.73 -8.07
C LYS A 191 26.16 13.19 -8.50
N GLY A 192 26.16 14.11 -7.51
CA GLY A 192 26.43 15.53 -7.72
C GLY A 192 25.23 16.38 -8.16
N GLU A 193 24.10 15.77 -8.47
CA GLU A 193 22.87 16.46 -8.88
C GLU A 193 21.87 16.51 -7.73
N LYS A 194 21.02 17.56 -7.71
CA LYS A 194 19.94 17.73 -6.73
C LYS A 194 18.62 17.18 -7.27
N TYR A 195 17.95 16.43 -6.44
CA TYR A 195 16.62 15.87 -6.71
C TYR A 195 15.66 16.18 -5.57
N GLY A 196 14.38 16.00 -5.79
CA GLY A 196 13.42 16.17 -4.72
C GLY A 196 12.12 15.45 -5.01
N LEU A 197 11.48 15.01 -3.95
CA LEU A 197 10.18 14.37 -3.94
C LEU A 197 9.23 15.14 -3.03
N ARG A 198 7.98 15.22 -3.39
CA ARG A 198 6.92 15.81 -2.55
C ARG A 198 6.15 14.68 -1.87
N PRO A 199 6.32 14.46 -0.57
CA PRO A 199 5.50 13.52 0.20
C PRO A 199 4.15 14.10 0.55
N ILE A 200 3.26 13.22 0.99
CA ILE A 200 2.05 13.56 1.74
C ILE A 200 2.17 13.01 3.16
N TYR A 201 1.32 13.50 4.08
CA TYR A 201 1.21 12.88 5.39
C TYR A 201 0.37 11.59 5.29
N GLU A 202 0.83 10.54 5.97
CA GLU A 202 0.09 9.30 6.21
C GLU A 202 0.33 8.89 7.65
N ASP A 203 -0.68 9.01 8.51
CA ASP A 203 -0.56 8.85 9.96
C ASP A 203 0.63 9.68 10.51
N ASP A 204 1.53 9.05 11.27
CA ASP A 204 2.74 9.66 11.84
C ASP A 204 3.97 9.51 10.92
N THR A 205 3.78 9.46 9.58
CA THR A 205 4.86 9.29 8.61
C THR A 205 4.75 10.27 7.44
N LEU A 206 5.86 10.42 6.70
CA LEU A 206 5.84 10.97 5.35
C LEU A 206 5.70 9.82 4.36
N TYR A 207 4.73 9.93 3.47
CA TYR A 207 4.42 8.94 2.46
C TYR A 207 4.80 9.46 1.07
N PHE A 208 5.73 8.77 0.45
CA PHE A 208 6.24 9.09 -0.88
C PHE A 208 5.65 8.12 -1.90
N LEU A 209 5.04 8.68 -2.92
CA LEU A 209 4.63 8.01 -4.14
C LEU A 209 5.58 8.45 -5.24
N PHE A 210 6.35 7.55 -5.84
CA PHE A 210 7.35 7.94 -6.83
C PHE A 210 7.46 6.99 -8.01
N LYS A 211 8.00 7.50 -9.11
CA LYS A 211 8.38 6.74 -10.31
C LYS A 211 9.85 6.91 -10.62
N ASP A 212 10.41 5.91 -11.28
CA ASP A 212 11.76 5.91 -11.77
C ASP A 212 11.89 4.99 -13.01
N PRO A 213 13.02 5.00 -13.75
CA PRO A 213 13.20 4.17 -14.94
C PRO A 213 13.02 2.67 -14.73
N THR A 214 13.22 2.14 -13.51
CA THR A 214 13.03 0.70 -13.22
C THR A 214 11.58 0.25 -13.38
N ASN A 215 10.60 1.16 -13.33
CA ASN A 215 9.18 0.85 -13.49
C ASN A 215 8.85 0.26 -14.89
N LYS A 216 9.72 0.46 -15.87
CA LYS A 216 9.52 -0.10 -17.22
C LYS A 216 9.68 -1.63 -17.23
N THR A 217 10.64 -2.16 -16.47
CA THR A 217 11.04 -3.58 -16.58
C THR A 217 11.21 -4.32 -15.25
N GLN A 218 11.73 -3.66 -14.21
CA GLN A 218 12.20 -4.33 -12.99
C GLN A 218 11.25 -4.16 -11.79
N THR A 219 10.53 -3.04 -11.72
CA THR A 219 9.59 -2.73 -10.63
C THR A 219 8.16 -2.55 -11.15
N TYR A 220 7.21 -2.27 -10.27
CA TYR A 220 5.81 -2.11 -10.67
C TYR A 220 5.61 -0.88 -11.56
N GLN A 221 4.90 -1.03 -12.69
CA GLN A 221 4.78 0.00 -13.73
C GLN A 221 4.08 1.29 -13.27
N ALA A 222 3.19 1.22 -12.29
CA ALA A 222 2.50 2.40 -11.79
C ALA A 222 3.32 3.23 -10.79
N GLY A 223 4.50 2.74 -10.37
CA GLY A 223 5.37 3.37 -9.38
C GLY A 223 5.47 2.57 -8.09
N ARG A 224 6.24 3.09 -7.15
CA ARG A 224 6.46 2.50 -5.82
C ARG A 224 6.14 3.48 -4.71
N MET A 225 6.07 2.95 -3.52
CA MET A 225 5.76 3.63 -2.27
C MET A 225 6.94 3.57 -1.32
N LEU A 226 7.08 4.59 -0.48
CA LEU A 226 8.09 4.65 0.57
C LEU A 226 7.53 5.48 1.73
N ASN A 227 7.56 4.92 2.94
CA ASN A 227 7.25 5.66 4.15
C ASN A 227 8.54 5.97 4.92
N THR A 228 8.64 7.17 5.45
CA THR A 228 9.71 7.58 6.35
C THR A 228 9.13 8.14 7.64
N PRO A 229 9.86 8.10 8.76
CA PRO A 229 9.49 8.88 9.94
C PRO A 229 9.31 10.36 9.61
N LEU A 230 8.58 11.09 10.47
CA LEU A 230 8.48 12.54 10.36
C LEU A 230 9.87 13.19 10.48
N PRO A 231 10.09 14.37 9.87
CA PRO A 231 11.36 15.06 9.90
C PRO A 231 11.82 15.39 11.32
N VAL A 232 13.09 15.17 11.60
CA VAL A 232 13.75 15.65 12.84
C VAL A 232 14.69 16.78 12.48
N ASN A 233 14.46 17.95 13.03
CA ASN A 233 15.24 19.18 12.71
C ASN A 233 15.32 19.48 11.19
N GLY A 234 14.23 19.24 10.47
CA GLY A 234 14.15 19.44 9.05
C GLY A 234 14.85 18.36 8.19
N LYS A 235 15.41 17.32 8.83
CA LYS A 235 16.03 16.18 8.15
C LYS A 235 15.07 15.02 8.04
N VAL A 236 15.13 14.34 6.89
CA VAL A 236 14.33 13.16 6.55
C VAL A 236 15.28 12.00 6.23
N ASP A 237 15.08 10.89 6.89
CA ASP A 237 15.76 9.63 6.61
C ASP A 237 15.14 8.97 5.36
N LEU A 238 15.66 9.32 4.17
CA LEU A 238 15.13 8.89 2.88
C LEU A 238 15.88 7.67 2.37
N ASP A 239 15.44 6.48 2.77
CA ASP A 239 16.07 5.21 2.41
C ASP A 239 15.24 4.43 1.38
N PHE A 240 15.65 4.45 0.11
CA PHE A 240 14.96 3.73 -0.96
C PHE A 240 15.06 2.21 -0.85
N ASN A 241 15.90 1.65 0.02
CA ASN A 241 15.90 0.21 0.31
C ASN A 241 14.61 -0.25 1.01
N HIS A 242 13.86 0.69 1.57
CA HIS A 242 12.50 0.48 2.11
C HIS A 242 11.37 0.71 1.07
N SER A 243 11.69 0.92 -0.22
CA SER A 243 10.66 1.09 -1.25
C SER A 243 9.90 -0.20 -1.49
N TYR A 244 8.57 -0.10 -1.61
CA TYR A 244 7.70 -1.25 -1.76
C TYR A 244 6.62 -1.04 -2.83
N ASN A 245 6.04 -2.15 -3.28
CA ASN A 245 4.97 -2.14 -4.26
C ASN A 245 3.63 -1.75 -3.64
N PRO A 246 2.80 -0.99 -4.38
CA PRO A 246 1.42 -0.72 -3.97
C PRO A 246 0.57 -2.00 -3.96
N PRO A 247 -0.52 -2.03 -3.18
CA PRO A 247 -1.43 -3.18 -3.11
C PRO A 247 -1.98 -3.65 -4.45
N CYS A 248 -2.16 -2.76 -5.42
CA CYS A 248 -2.62 -3.09 -6.76
C CYS A 248 -1.63 -3.94 -7.57
N THR A 249 -0.41 -4.16 -7.08
CA THR A 249 0.51 -5.19 -7.58
C THR A 249 -0.05 -6.60 -7.36
N PHE A 250 -0.78 -6.83 -6.28
CA PHE A 250 -1.23 -8.14 -5.85
C PHE A 250 -2.69 -8.44 -6.20
N THR A 251 -3.52 -7.40 -6.30
CA THR A 251 -4.97 -7.55 -6.43
C THR A 251 -5.58 -6.45 -7.30
N PRO A 252 -6.60 -6.80 -8.12
CA PRO A 252 -7.38 -5.84 -8.90
C PRO A 252 -8.34 -4.97 -8.04
N TYR A 253 -8.49 -5.25 -6.79
CA TYR A 253 -9.51 -4.63 -5.94
C TYR A 253 -8.96 -3.53 -5.03
N ALA A 254 -7.69 -3.14 -5.20
CA ALA A 254 -7.09 -2.02 -4.50
C ALA A 254 -7.37 -0.68 -5.22
N THR A 255 -7.42 0.41 -4.47
CA THR A 255 -7.64 1.77 -4.97
C THR A 255 -6.39 2.63 -4.78
N CYS A 256 -5.25 2.15 -5.30
CA CYS A 256 -3.94 2.74 -5.01
C CYS A 256 -3.81 4.17 -5.54
N PRO A 257 -3.21 5.08 -4.76
CA PRO A 257 -2.80 6.38 -5.25
C PRO A 257 -1.67 6.25 -6.29
N LEU A 258 -1.63 7.17 -7.23
CA LEU A 258 -0.61 7.25 -8.27
C LEU A 258 0.41 8.33 -7.95
N PRO A 259 1.70 8.12 -8.26
CA PRO A 259 2.72 9.14 -8.09
C PRO A 259 2.40 10.42 -8.85
N PRO A 260 2.45 11.59 -8.19
CA PRO A 260 2.35 12.87 -8.89
C PRO A 260 3.52 13.02 -9.87
N LYS A 261 3.31 13.80 -10.94
CA LYS A 261 4.30 13.96 -12.02
C LYS A 261 5.66 14.48 -11.52
N GLU A 262 5.62 15.35 -10.52
CA GLU A 262 6.83 15.93 -9.91
C GLU A 262 7.68 14.91 -9.13
N ASN A 263 7.13 13.74 -8.79
CA ASN A 263 7.81 12.66 -8.11
C ASN A 263 8.39 11.60 -9.08
N ALA A 264 8.68 11.99 -10.31
CA ALA A 264 9.40 11.14 -11.26
C ALA A 264 10.90 11.41 -11.18
N LEU A 265 11.66 10.42 -10.69
CA LEU A 265 13.12 10.46 -10.65
C LEU A 265 13.69 10.07 -12.03
N PRO A 266 14.70 10.79 -12.56
CA PRO A 266 15.26 10.52 -13.88
C PRO A 266 16.29 9.39 -13.89
N PHE A 267 16.69 8.86 -12.74
CA PHE A 267 17.66 7.79 -12.59
C PHE A 267 17.03 6.52 -12.02
N PRO A 268 17.59 5.31 -12.32
CA PRO A 268 17.07 4.06 -11.81
C PRO A 268 17.30 3.95 -10.30
N VAL A 269 16.24 3.65 -9.54
CA VAL A 269 16.28 3.36 -8.11
C VAL A 269 16.30 1.85 -7.95
N GLU A 270 17.48 1.25 -8.05
CA GLU A 270 17.71 -0.19 -7.91
C GLU A 270 17.85 -0.57 -6.43
N ALA A 271 16.80 -0.32 -5.65
CA ALA A 271 16.68 -0.63 -4.23
C ALA A 271 15.22 -0.98 -3.89
N GLY A 272 14.99 -1.70 -2.78
CA GLY A 272 13.66 -2.11 -2.31
C GLY A 272 13.01 -3.23 -3.14
N GLU A 273 11.68 -3.29 -3.15
CA GLU A 273 10.91 -4.35 -3.81
C GLU A 273 11.01 -4.30 -5.33
N MET A 274 11.23 -5.46 -5.94
CA MET A 274 11.10 -5.69 -7.39
C MET A 274 9.64 -6.01 -7.75
N ARG A 275 9.35 -6.07 -9.07
CA ARG A 275 8.03 -6.47 -9.58
C ARG A 275 7.64 -7.87 -9.11
N TYR A 276 6.43 -8.02 -8.61
CA TYR A 276 5.88 -9.31 -8.27
C TYR A 276 5.44 -10.05 -9.56
N LYS A 277 6.02 -11.22 -9.82
CA LYS A 277 5.85 -11.95 -11.10
C LYS A 277 4.42 -12.42 -11.39
N ASN A 278 3.66 -12.72 -10.34
CA ASN A 278 2.28 -13.21 -10.44
C ASN A 278 1.27 -12.09 -10.17
N GLY A 279 1.73 -10.85 -10.14
CA GLY A 279 0.89 -9.67 -9.96
C GLY A 279 0.02 -9.43 -11.19
N HIS A 280 -1.15 -8.83 -11.00
CA HIS A 280 -2.01 -8.40 -12.08
C HIS A 280 -1.27 -7.37 -12.93
N ALA A 281 -0.81 -7.79 -14.12
CA ALA A 281 0.11 -7.04 -14.95
C ALA A 281 -0.52 -5.81 -15.60
N ASP A 282 -1.87 -5.72 -15.75
CA ASP A 282 -2.48 -4.68 -16.57
C ASP A 282 -3.79 -4.14 -15.99
N TYR A 283 -3.67 -3.22 -15.03
CA TYR A 283 -4.80 -2.38 -14.64
C TYR A 283 -5.19 -1.34 -15.70
N THR A 284 -4.28 -0.99 -16.59
CA THR A 284 -4.52 -0.03 -17.68
C THR A 284 -5.48 -0.53 -18.74
N ALA A 285 -5.73 -1.84 -18.82
CA ALA A 285 -6.69 -2.43 -19.77
C ALA A 285 -8.16 -2.33 -19.31
N SER A 286 -8.42 -2.13 -18.02
CA SER A 286 -9.80 -2.03 -17.49
C SER A 286 -10.32 -0.60 -17.36
N LEU A 287 -9.52 0.40 -17.75
CA LEU A 287 -9.91 1.82 -17.80
C LEU A 287 -10.25 2.29 -19.24
N ARG A 288 -10.44 1.35 -20.19
CA ARG A 288 -10.93 1.65 -21.53
C ARG A 288 -12.38 1.30 -21.72
#